data_e5c09405f9e14f35070e7712e69cdd03
#
_entry.id   e5c09405f9e14f35070e7712e69cdd03
#
_cell.length_a   1.000
_cell.length_b   1.000
_cell.length_c   1.000
_cell.angle_alpha   90.00
_cell.angle_beta   90.00
_cell.angle_gamma   90.00
#
_symmetry.space_group_name_H-M   'P 1'
#
loop_
_entity.id
_entity.type
_entity.pdbx_description
1 polymer ?
#
loop_
_entity_poly.entity_id
_entity_poly.type
_entity_poly.pdbx_seq_one_letter_code
_entity_poly.pdbx_strand_id
1 'polypeptide(L)'
;MSDAAMSDNILETRGLTVTFGGLHANNEVDLVVPRGKFVGLIGPNGAGKTTFIDAITGYVPMSSGTATFGGEDIGSMKPHERAQRGLVRTFQSLELFEDLSVRDNLLVAAYRTRWYSFILDMLYLTPTDPETEDRVSWALEIMGLTDDADVMPTDLSHGRRKLVGVARALAAKPDLILLDEPAAGLDTAESQNLGRHLREF
;
A
#
# COMPACT_ATOMS: atom_id res chain seq x y z
N MET A 1 15.26 29.07 10.21
CA MET A 1 14.97 27.92 9.35
C MET A 1 15.43 26.72 10.15
N SER A 2 14.47 26.03 10.78
CA SER A 2 14.76 24.88 11.64
C SER A 2 15.03 23.67 10.74
N ASP A 3 16.24 23.12 10.83
CA ASP A 3 16.58 21.80 10.34
C ASP A 3 15.68 20.80 11.09
N ALA A 4 14.58 20.42 10.49
CA ALA A 4 13.83 19.24 10.92
C ALA A 4 14.72 18.06 10.57
N ALA A 5 15.47 17.56 11.57
CA ALA A 5 16.18 16.29 11.47
C ALA A 5 15.15 15.28 10.94
N MET A 6 15.39 14.75 9.73
CA MET A 6 14.55 13.68 9.18
C MET A 6 14.54 12.57 10.23
N SER A 7 13.37 12.31 10.81
CA SER A 7 13.19 11.20 11.73
C SER A 7 13.63 9.92 11.02
N ASP A 8 14.49 9.11 11.66
CA ASP A 8 14.87 7.79 11.15
C ASP A 8 13.66 6.86 10.98
N ASN A 9 12.53 7.28 11.53
CA ASN A 9 11.28 6.55 11.48
C ASN A 9 10.37 7.08 10.37
N ILE A 10 9.82 6.16 9.57
CA ILE A 10 8.84 6.50 8.53
C ILE A 10 7.44 6.66 9.10
N LEU A 11 7.08 5.86 10.11
CA LEU A 11 5.79 5.90 10.78
C LEU A 11 5.98 5.81 12.30
N GLU A 12 5.30 6.67 13.04
CA GLU A 12 5.21 6.56 14.50
C GLU A 12 3.75 6.74 14.94
N THR A 13 3.32 5.94 15.91
CA THR A 13 2.07 6.14 16.64
C THR A 13 2.36 6.24 18.14
N ARG A 14 1.62 7.12 18.83
CA ARG A 14 1.71 7.28 20.28
C ARG A 14 0.31 7.32 20.87
N GLY A 15 0.04 6.37 21.75
CA GLY A 15 -1.26 6.23 22.43
C GLY A 15 -2.43 6.05 21.47
N LEU A 16 -2.20 5.49 20.25
CA LEU A 16 -3.25 5.34 19.24
C LEU A 16 -4.40 4.50 19.78
N THR A 17 -5.57 5.09 19.85
CA THR A 17 -6.77 4.45 20.35
C THR A 17 -7.90 4.57 19.33
N VAL A 18 -8.59 3.46 19.10
CA VAL A 18 -9.81 3.39 18.26
C VAL A 18 -10.93 2.76 19.09
N THR A 19 -12.06 3.44 19.14
CA THR A 19 -13.22 3.00 19.94
C THR A 19 -14.48 2.98 19.07
N PHE A 20 -15.23 1.88 19.15
CA PHE A 20 -16.54 1.72 18.52
C PHE A 20 -17.59 1.48 19.60
N GLY A 21 -18.52 2.44 19.81
CA GLY A 21 -19.64 2.25 20.74
C GLY A 21 -19.23 1.82 22.15
N GLY A 22 -18.08 2.29 22.65
CA GLY A 22 -17.56 1.93 23.98
C GLY A 22 -16.64 0.72 24.01
N LEU A 23 -16.46 -0.01 22.89
CA LEU A 23 -15.48 -1.09 22.75
C LEU A 23 -14.17 -0.51 22.20
N HIS A 24 -13.07 -0.70 22.92
CA HIS A 24 -11.74 -0.36 22.43
C HIS A 24 -11.25 -1.45 21.46
N ALA A 25 -11.20 -1.14 20.15
CA ALA A 25 -10.61 -2.01 19.15
C ALA A 25 -9.07 -1.93 19.18
N ASN A 26 -8.54 -0.72 19.44
CA ASN A 26 -7.14 -0.47 19.78
C ASN A 26 -7.11 0.42 21.03
N ASN A 27 -6.17 0.18 21.92
CA ASN A 27 -6.05 0.95 23.16
C ASN A 27 -4.60 1.32 23.43
N GLU A 28 -4.28 2.60 23.34
CA GLU A 28 -2.98 3.21 23.62
C GLU A 28 -1.80 2.51 22.90
N VAL A 29 -1.95 2.25 21.58
CA VAL A 29 -0.93 1.54 20.80
C VAL A 29 0.19 2.47 20.38
N ASP A 30 1.40 2.15 20.84
CA ASP A 30 2.64 2.76 20.40
C ASP A 30 3.34 1.85 19.38
N LEU A 31 3.66 2.39 18.21
CA LEU A 31 4.39 1.67 17.16
C LEU A 31 5.40 2.60 16.52
N VAL A 32 6.58 2.07 16.23
CA VAL A 32 7.61 2.74 15.46
C VAL A 32 8.02 1.86 14.29
N VAL A 33 8.00 2.44 13.08
CA VAL A 33 8.48 1.79 11.86
C VAL A 33 9.70 2.58 11.36
N PRO A 34 10.92 2.06 11.52
CA PRO A 34 12.12 2.69 10.96
C PRO A 34 12.12 2.64 9.42
N ARG A 35 12.75 3.60 8.76
CA ARG A 35 12.92 3.59 7.31
C ARG A 35 13.70 2.37 6.84
N GLY A 36 13.27 1.76 5.73
CA GLY A 36 13.92 0.58 5.14
C GLY A 36 13.87 -0.65 6.03
N LYS A 37 12.88 -0.78 6.92
CA LYS A 37 12.69 -1.94 7.78
C LYS A 37 11.32 -2.57 7.59
N PHE A 38 11.27 -3.90 7.74
CA PHE A 38 10.03 -4.63 7.86
C PHE A 38 9.61 -4.70 9.33
N VAL A 39 8.36 -4.36 9.59
CA VAL A 39 7.75 -4.47 10.91
C VAL A 39 6.51 -5.37 10.80
N GLY A 40 6.47 -6.44 11.59
CA GLY A 40 5.33 -7.38 11.62
C GLY A 40 4.35 -7.03 12.73
N LEU A 41 3.08 -6.81 12.38
CA LEU A 41 1.99 -6.67 13.32
C LEU A 41 1.37 -8.05 13.57
N ILE A 42 1.66 -8.64 14.72
CA ILE A 42 1.28 -10.02 15.07
C ILE A 42 0.23 -10.02 16.17
N GLY A 43 -0.74 -10.90 16.08
CA GLY A 43 -1.78 -11.08 17.09
C GLY A 43 -2.90 -12.00 16.60
N PRO A 44 -3.76 -12.51 17.50
CA PRO A 44 -4.89 -13.36 17.14
C PRO A 44 -5.91 -12.63 16.27
N ASN A 45 -6.85 -13.38 15.69
CA ASN A 45 -7.99 -12.79 14.99
C ASN A 45 -8.83 -11.98 16.00
N GLY A 46 -9.28 -10.80 15.56
CA GLY A 46 -10.00 -9.86 16.44
C GLY A 46 -9.11 -8.99 17.35
N ALA A 47 -7.78 -9.12 17.28
CA ALA A 47 -6.85 -8.28 18.07
C ALA A 47 -6.74 -6.82 17.59
N GLY A 48 -7.55 -6.38 16.63
CA GLY A 48 -7.56 -5.00 16.15
C GLY A 48 -6.49 -4.66 15.11
N LYS A 49 -5.79 -5.66 14.52
CA LYS A 49 -4.72 -5.41 13.52
C LYS A 49 -5.23 -4.62 12.31
N THR A 50 -6.32 -5.07 11.69
CA THR A 50 -6.94 -4.39 10.55
C THR A 50 -7.45 -3.02 10.95
N THR A 51 -8.07 -2.87 12.13
CA THR A 51 -8.53 -1.58 12.66
C THR A 51 -7.36 -0.60 12.85
N PHE A 52 -6.21 -1.08 13.31
CA PHE A 52 -5.00 -0.27 13.44
C PHE A 52 -4.51 0.22 12.07
N ILE A 53 -4.47 -0.68 11.07
CA ILE A 53 -4.12 -0.33 9.68
C ILE A 53 -5.15 0.68 9.13
N ASP A 54 -6.45 0.47 9.36
CA ASP A 54 -7.51 1.38 8.95
C ASP A 54 -7.36 2.78 9.57
N ALA A 55 -6.97 2.85 10.84
CA ALA A 55 -6.71 4.12 11.52
C ALA A 55 -5.51 4.86 10.93
N ILE A 56 -4.40 4.16 10.67
CA ILE A 56 -3.20 4.74 10.05
C ILE A 56 -3.48 5.18 8.60
N THR A 57 -4.30 4.45 7.87
CA THR A 57 -4.66 4.79 6.48
C THR A 57 -5.81 5.79 6.36
N GLY A 58 -6.47 6.11 7.49
CA GLY A 58 -7.51 7.14 7.56
C GLY A 58 -8.92 6.69 7.21
N TYR A 59 -9.14 5.37 7.07
CA TYR A 59 -10.48 4.80 6.87
C TYR A 59 -11.31 4.78 8.16
N VAL A 60 -10.63 4.72 9.31
CA VAL A 60 -11.25 4.79 10.64
C VAL A 60 -10.61 5.95 11.41
N PRO A 61 -11.40 6.84 12.02
CA PRO A 61 -10.85 7.94 12.83
C PRO A 61 -10.24 7.39 14.12
N MET A 62 -9.11 7.95 14.53
CA MET A 62 -8.55 7.75 15.86
C MET A 62 -9.42 8.45 16.90
N SER A 63 -9.71 7.78 18.03
CA SER A 63 -10.43 8.36 19.17
C SER A 63 -9.51 9.22 20.04
N SER A 64 -8.22 8.82 20.15
CA SER A 64 -7.15 9.56 20.82
C SER A 64 -5.78 9.10 20.35
N GLY A 65 -4.72 9.75 20.79
CA GLY A 65 -3.35 9.51 20.38
C GLY A 65 -2.95 10.30 19.14
N THR A 66 -1.76 10.00 18.62
CA THR A 66 -1.20 10.67 17.44
C THR A 66 -0.60 9.64 16.49
N ALA A 67 -0.59 9.97 15.19
CA ALA A 67 0.12 9.21 14.17
C ALA A 67 0.86 10.19 13.27
N THR A 68 2.16 9.94 13.07
CA THR A 68 3.01 10.73 12.19
C THR A 68 3.59 9.85 11.08
N PHE A 69 3.64 10.38 9.87
CA PHE A 69 4.23 9.73 8.70
C PHE A 69 5.24 10.67 8.04
N GLY A 70 6.48 10.21 7.88
CA GLY A 70 7.56 11.06 7.38
C GLY A 70 7.83 12.30 8.25
N GLY A 71 7.44 12.26 9.53
CA GLY A 71 7.53 13.38 10.46
C GLY A 71 6.33 14.34 10.46
N GLU A 72 5.37 14.17 9.55
CA GLU A 72 4.12 14.96 9.50
C GLU A 72 2.99 14.25 10.26
N ASP A 73 2.17 15.02 10.99
CA ASP A 73 0.94 14.50 11.61
C ASP A 73 -0.08 14.14 10.53
N ILE A 74 -0.50 12.88 10.51
CA ILE A 74 -1.50 12.37 9.58
C ILE A 74 -2.89 12.22 10.20
N GLY A 75 -3.08 12.57 11.46
CA GLY A 75 -4.33 12.33 12.21
C GLY A 75 -5.57 12.91 11.56
N SER A 76 -5.46 14.11 10.98
CA SER A 76 -6.58 14.81 10.31
C SER A 76 -6.64 14.58 8.80
N MET A 77 -5.64 13.93 8.20
CA MET A 77 -5.56 13.73 6.76
C MET A 77 -6.55 12.67 6.29
N LYS A 78 -7.16 12.90 5.13
CA LYS A 78 -8.03 11.94 4.45
C LYS A 78 -7.20 10.79 3.84
N PRO A 79 -7.80 9.60 3.57
CA PRO A 79 -7.08 8.46 3.00
C PRO A 79 -6.29 8.78 1.73
N HIS A 80 -6.88 9.52 0.80
CA HIS A 80 -6.21 9.88 -0.45
C HIS A 80 -5.01 10.83 -0.25
N GLU A 81 -5.06 11.71 0.75
CA GLU A 81 -3.97 12.61 1.09
C GLU A 81 -2.76 11.85 1.66
N ARG A 82 -3.04 10.81 2.48
CA ARG A 82 -2.01 9.90 3.00
C ARG A 82 -1.39 9.06 1.88
N ALA A 83 -2.23 8.55 0.96
CA ALA A 83 -1.78 7.79 -0.20
C ALA A 83 -0.89 8.64 -1.14
N GLN A 84 -1.25 9.90 -1.39
CA GLN A 84 -0.45 10.85 -2.18
C GLN A 84 0.93 11.15 -1.56
N ARG A 85 1.06 10.97 -0.23
CA ARG A 85 2.34 11.10 0.50
C ARG A 85 3.17 9.81 0.49
N GLY A 86 2.69 8.76 -0.17
CA GLY A 86 3.42 7.50 -0.27
C GLY A 86 3.05 6.46 0.80
N LEU A 87 2.00 6.68 1.60
CA LEU A 87 1.49 5.67 2.53
C LEU A 87 0.41 4.84 1.82
N VAL A 88 0.79 3.67 1.34
CA VAL A 88 -0.08 2.79 0.52
C VAL A 88 -0.41 1.52 1.30
N ARG A 89 -1.63 0.98 1.12
CA ARG A 89 -2.01 -0.34 1.63
C ARG A 89 -2.51 -1.26 0.54
N THR A 90 -2.34 -2.56 0.74
CA THR A 90 -3.11 -3.57 0.01
C THR A 90 -4.39 -3.87 0.76
N PHE A 91 -5.46 -4.17 0.03
CA PHE A 91 -6.72 -4.65 0.61
C PHE A 91 -6.75 -6.18 0.61
N GLN A 92 -7.47 -6.79 1.57
CA GLN A 92 -7.69 -8.23 1.62
C GLN A 92 -8.41 -8.76 0.38
N SER A 93 -9.36 -7.98 -0.16
CA SER A 93 -10.02 -8.27 -1.43
C SER A 93 -9.07 -7.96 -2.58
N LEU A 94 -8.92 -8.92 -3.48
CA LEU A 94 -8.19 -8.74 -4.74
C LEU A 94 -9.03 -7.86 -5.68
N GLU A 95 -9.07 -6.56 -5.42
CA GLU A 95 -9.80 -5.60 -6.25
C GLU A 95 -8.99 -5.27 -7.51
N LEU A 96 -8.75 -6.29 -8.32
CA LEU A 96 -8.14 -6.11 -9.64
C LEU A 96 -9.21 -5.73 -10.64
N PHE A 97 -8.85 -4.88 -11.58
CA PHE A 97 -9.67 -4.60 -12.75
C PHE A 97 -9.62 -5.82 -13.68
N GLU A 98 -10.69 -6.60 -13.70
CA GLU A 98 -10.75 -7.87 -14.45
C GLU A 98 -10.73 -7.66 -15.97
N ASP A 99 -11.13 -6.48 -16.43
CA ASP A 99 -11.15 -6.08 -17.84
C ASP A 99 -9.83 -5.45 -18.33
N LEU A 100 -8.83 -5.40 -17.47
CA LEU A 100 -7.50 -4.85 -17.77
C LEU A 100 -6.43 -5.91 -17.61
N SER A 101 -5.38 -5.88 -18.46
CA SER A 101 -4.21 -6.74 -18.30
C SER A 101 -3.52 -6.49 -16.95
N VAL A 102 -2.63 -7.40 -16.55
CA VAL A 102 -1.78 -7.21 -15.36
C VAL A 102 -1.02 -5.88 -15.47
N ARG A 103 -0.39 -5.61 -16.61
CA ARG A 103 0.33 -4.36 -16.87
C ARG A 103 -0.56 -3.15 -16.70
N ASP A 104 -1.76 -3.15 -17.29
CA ASP A 104 -2.68 -2.03 -17.21
C ASP A 104 -3.19 -1.80 -15.80
N ASN A 105 -3.41 -2.87 -15.01
CA ASN A 105 -3.72 -2.77 -13.59
C ASN A 105 -2.65 -2.01 -12.81
N LEU A 106 -1.37 -2.24 -13.12
CA LEU A 106 -0.25 -1.53 -12.50
C LEU A 106 -0.16 -0.09 -13.01
N LEU A 107 -0.36 0.14 -14.31
CA LEU A 107 -0.37 1.48 -14.90
C LEU A 107 -1.38 2.40 -14.23
N VAL A 108 -2.61 1.93 -13.99
CA VAL A 108 -3.65 2.70 -13.29
C VAL A 108 -3.17 3.16 -11.91
N ALA A 109 -2.46 2.31 -11.16
CA ALA A 109 -1.96 2.66 -9.84
C ALA A 109 -0.72 3.57 -9.88
N ALA A 110 0.13 3.39 -10.88
CA ALA A 110 1.34 4.18 -11.09
C ALA A 110 1.06 5.59 -11.60
N TYR A 111 -0.11 5.79 -12.24
CA TYR A 111 -0.46 7.06 -12.86
C TYR A 111 -0.78 8.12 -11.80
N ARG A 112 0.02 9.18 -11.78
CA ARG A 112 -0.25 10.35 -10.94
C ARG A 112 -1.03 11.38 -11.76
N THR A 113 -2.34 11.47 -11.52
CA THR A 113 -3.18 12.48 -12.18
C THR A 113 -2.70 13.87 -11.85
N ARG A 114 -2.24 14.60 -12.88
CA ARG A 114 -2.00 16.04 -12.80
C ARG A 114 -3.27 16.75 -13.26
N TRP A 115 -3.68 17.82 -12.58
CA TRP A 115 -4.95 18.52 -12.87
C TRP A 115 -5.12 18.94 -14.33
N TYR A 116 -4.02 19.18 -15.06
CA TYR A 116 -4.02 19.56 -16.47
C TYR A 116 -3.96 18.34 -17.43
N SER A 117 -3.68 17.14 -16.94
CA SER A 117 -3.65 15.93 -17.77
C SER A 117 -5.05 15.57 -18.27
N PHE A 118 -6.09 15.91 -17.49
CA PHE A 118 -7.48 15.60 -17.85
C PHE A 118 -7.86 16.06 -19.29
N ILE A 119 -7.42 17.25 -19.72
CA ILE A 119 -7.70 17.77 -21.07
C ILE A 119 -6.90 16.99 -22.12
N LEU A 120 -5.64 16.66 -21.84
CA LEU A 120 -4.77 15.91 -22.74
C LEU A 120 -5.21 14.46 -22.86
N ASP A 121 -5.63 13.85 -21.72
CA ASP A 121 -6.20 12.49 -21.66
C ASP A 121 -7.49 12.39 -22.49
N MET A 122 -8.36 13.41 -22.40
CA MET A 122 -9.59 13.48 -23.19
C MET A 122 -9.30 13.58 -24.71
N LEU A 123 -8.14 14.08 -25.10
CA LEU A 123 -7.70 14.19 -26.49
C LEU A 123 -6.84 13.00 -26.94
N TYR A 124 -6.64 11.96 -26.12
CA TYR A 124 -5.75 10.82 -26.38
C TYR A 124 -4.30 11.25 -26.73
N LEU A 125 -3.85 12.40 -26.23
CA LEU A 125 -2.55 13.00 -26.54
C LEU A 125 -1.52 12.87 -25.41
N THR A 126 -1.85 12.19 -24.30
CA THR A 126 -0.91 11.97 -23.21
C THR A 126 -0.04 10.75 -23.52
N PRO A 127 1.26 10.94 -23.85
CA PRO A 127 2.18 9.82 -23.90
C PRO A 127 2.29 9.22 -22.48
N THR A 128 2.37 7.92 -22.37
CA THR A 128 2.71 7.28 -21.09
C THR A 128 4.06 7.87 -20.66
N ASP A 129 4.11 8.41 -19.44
CA ASP A 129 5.34 8.98 -18.89
C ASP A 129 6.38 7.85 -18.77
N PRO A 130 7.59 7.98 -19.35
CA PRO A 130 8.64 6.96 -19.23
C PRO A 130 8.90 6.53 -17.78
N GLU A 131 8.85 7.46 -16.82
CA GLU A 131 9.00 7.12 -15.39
C GLU A 131 7.89 6.19 -14.89
N THR A 132 6.68 6.32 -15.41
CA THR A 132 5.54 5.44 -15.07
C THR A 132 5.76 4.03 -15.62
N GLU A 133 6.22 3.92 -16.87
CA GLU A 133 6.56 2.63 -17.50
C GLU A 133 7.71 1.92 -16.77
N ASP A 134 8.75 2.66 -16.39
CA ASP A 134 9.87 2.11 -15.63
C ASP A 134 9.42 1.55 -14.27
N ARG A 135 8.53 2.26 -13.56
CA ARG A 135 7.95 1.80 -12.28
C ARG A 135 7.11 0.55 -12.44
N VAL A 136 6.31 0.47 -13.49
CA VAL A 136 5.50 -0.72 -13.79
C VAL A 136 6.39 -1.91 -14.12
N SER A 137 7.37 -1.72 -15.00
CA SER A 137 8.33 -2.76 -15.37
C SER A 137 9.11 -3.28 -14.18
N TRP A 138 9.59 -2.37 -13.33
CA TRP A 138 10.26 -2.72 -12.07
C TRP A 138 9.35 -3.51 -11.11
N ALA A 139 8.09 -3.10 -10.95
CA ALA A 139 7.16 -3.81 -10.07
C ALA A 139 6.80 -5.21 -10.59
N LEU A 140 6.67 -5.37 -11.92
CA LEU A 140 6.48 -6.66 -12.57
C LEU A 140 7.69 -7.58 -12.35
N GLU A 141 8.91 -7.06 -12.55
CA GLU A 141 10.15 -7.80 -12.37
C GLU A 141 10.32 -8.29 -10.92
N ILE A 142 10.22 -7.38 -9.94
CA ILE A 142 10.34 -7.70 -8.51
C ILE A 142 9.34 -8.76 -8.07
N MET A 143 8.10 -8.71 -8.60
CA MET A 143 7.07 -9.69 -8.23
C MET A 143 7.06 -10.94 -9.10
N GLY A 144 8.01 -11.09 -10.04
CA GLY A 144 8.11 -12.25 -10.94
C GLY A 144 6.89 -12.39 -11.85
N LEU A 145 6.32 -11.26 -12.31
CA LEU A 145 5.12 -11.18 -13.14
C LEU A 145 5.41 -10.70 -14.57
N THR A 146 6.67 -10.61 -14.97
CA THR A 146 7.05 -10.09 -16.30
C THR A 146 6.40 -10.89 -17.44
N ASP A 147 6.36 -12.22 -17.32
CA ASP A 147 5.74 -13.10 -18.32
C ASP A 147 4.21 -13.03 -18.32
N ASP A 148 3.59 -12.51 -17.24
CA ASP A 148 2.15 -12.36 -17.12
C ASP A 148 1.67 -10.94 -17.46
N ALA A 149 2.55 -10.04 -17.89
CA ALA A 149 2.22 -8.63 -18.07
C ALA A 149 0.97 -8.37 -18.92
N ASP A 150 0.81 -9.15 -19.99
CA ASP A 150 -0.30 -9.03 -20.94
C ASP A 150 -1.46 -9.99 -20.63
N VAL A 151 -1.37 -10.79 -19.54
CA VAL A 151 -2.41 -11.76 -19.13
C VAL A 151 -3.51 -11.03 -18.38
N MET A 152 -4.75 -11.49 -18.55
CA MET A 152 -5.89 -10.97 -17.78
C MET A 152 -5.90 -11.58 -16.38
N PRO A 153 -6.27 -10.82 -15.33
CA PRO A 153 -6.33 -11.33 -13.96
C PRO A 153 -7.20 -12.59 -13.80
N THR A 154 -8.25 -12.73 -14.60
CA THR A 154 -9.14 -13.89 -14.60
C THR A 154 -8.45 -15.20 -14.99
N ASP A 155 -7.39 -15.13 -15.78
CA ASP A 155 -6.64 -16.29 -16.28
C ASP A 155 -5.49 -16.70 -15.32
N LEU A 156 -5.24 -15.91 -14.27
CA LEU A 156 -4.22 -16.17 -13.28
C LEU A 156 -4.72 -17.03 -12.11
N SER A 157 -3.81 -17.83 -11.54
CA SER A 157 -4.07 -18.49 -10.25
C SER A 157 -4.34 -17.47 -9.14
N HIS A 158 -5.01 -17.90 -8.07
CA HIS A 158 -5.29 -17.03 -6.92
C HIS A 158 -4.01 -16.42 -6.31
N GLY A 159 -2.93 -17.22 -6.21
CA GLY A 159 -1.63 -16.75 -5.74
C GLY A 159 -1.04 -15.68 -6.64
N ARG A 160 -1.05 -15.88 -7.97
CA ARG A 160 -0.54 -14.87 -8.92
C ARG A 160 -1.38 -13.59 -8.89
N ARG A 161 -2.70 -13.69 -8.78
CA ARG A 161 -3.56 -12.50 -8.58
C ARG A 161 -3.17 -11.69 -7.35
N LYS A 162 -2.78 -12.35 -6.24
CA LYS A 162 -2.27 -11.66 -5.04
C LYS A 162 -0.95 -10.94 -5.29
N LEU A 163 -0.03 -11.58 -6.03
CA LEU A 163 1.22 -10.92 -6.44
C LEU A 163 0.93 -9.67 -7.27
N VAL A 164 -0.06 -9.72 -8.18
CA VAL A 164 -0.50 -8.55 -8.95
C VAL A 164 -1.01 -7.43 -8.03
N GLY A 165 -1.79 -7.76 -7.00
CA GLY A 165 -2.26 -6.77 -6.00
C GLY A 165 -1.11 -6.07 -5.27
N VAL A 166 -0.06 -6.82 -4.90
CA VAL A 166 1.15 -6.26 -4.28
C VAL A 166 1.95 -5.44 -5.30
N ALA A 167 2.16 -5.97 -6.52
CA ALA A 167 2.86 -5.27 -7.60
C ALA A 167 2.19 -3.93 -7.93
N ARG A 168 0.86 -3.89 -7.95
CA ARG A 168 0.07 -2.67 -8.14
C ARG A 168 0.36 -1.62 -7.06
N ALA A 169 0.46 -2.06 -5.80
CA ALA A 169 0.81 -1.16 -4.71
C ALA A 169 2.26 -0.65 -4.82
N LEU A 170 3.20 -1.49 -5.27
CA LEU A 170 4.60 -1.12 -5.50
C LEU A 170 4.75 -0.14 -6.67
N ALA A 171 3.99 -0.31 -7.76
CA ALA A 171 4.01 0.57 -8.93
C ALA A 171 3.63 2.03 -8.58
N ALA A 172 2.85 2.25 -7.51
CA ALA A 172 2.57 3.57 -6.96
C ALA A 172 3.79 4.26 -6.34
N LYS A 173 4.94 3.56 -6.21
CA LYS A 173 6.19 4.03 -5.58
C LYS A 173 5.94 4.53 -4.15
N PRO A 174 5.49 3.67 -3.24
CA PRO A 174 5.21 4.04 -1.86
C PRO A 174 6.50 4.27 -1.07
N ASP A 175 6.43 5.18 -0.07
CA ASP A 175 7.46 5.29 0.98
C ASP A 175 7.23 4.26 2.10
N LEU A 176 5.98 3.83 2.29
CA LEU A 176 5.57 2.76 3.19
C LEU A 176 4.40 1.98 2.59
N ILE A 177 4.55 0.66 2.55
CA ILE A 177 3.47 -0.25 2.16
C ILE A 177 2.95 -1.01 3.39
N LEU A 178 1.64 -1.00 3.58
CA LEU A 178 0.95 -1.76 4.60
C LEU A 178 0.30 -2.98 3.94
N LEU A 179 0.75 -4.17 4.32
CA LEU A 179 0.24 -5.43 3.81
C LEU A 179 -0.69 -6.06 4.86
N ASP A 180 -1.98 -6.18 4.54
CA ASP A 180 -2.96 -6.82 5.42
C ASP A 180 -3.14 -8.28 4.97
N GLU A 181 -2.65 -9.22 5.76
CA GLU A 181 -2.70 -10.67 5.52
C GLU A 181 -2.27 -11.08 4.09
N PRO A 182 -1.11 -10.64 3.59
CA PRO A 182 -0.73 -10.85 2.19
C PRO A 182 -0.56 -12.32 1.81
N ALA A 183 -0.29 -13.20 2.78
CA ALA A 183 -0.13 -14.64 2.58
C ALA A 183 -1.41 -15.46 2.83
N ALA A 184 -2.53 -14.85 3.23
CA ALA A 184 -3.76 -15.58 3.51
C ALA A 184 -4.27 -16.31 2.25
N GLY A 185 -4.53 -17.62 2.35
CA GLY A 185 -5.01 -18.45 1.22
C GLY A 185 -3.94 -18.78 0.17
N LEU A 186 -2.67 -18.44 0.39
CA LEU A 186 -1.55 -18.93 -0.40
C LEU A 186 -1.06 -20.27 0.14
N ASP A 187 -0.57 -21.13 -0.73
CA ASP A 187 0.15 -22.32 -0.29
C ASP A 187 1.55 -21.98 0.27
N THR A 188 2.26 -22.97 0.79
CA THR A 188 3.57 -22.76 1.42
C THR A 188 4.61 -22.22 0.42
N ALA A 189 4.59 -22.70 -0.83
CA ALA A 189 5.55 -22.29 -1.84
C ALA A 189 5.27 -20.86 -2.32
N GLU A 190 3.99 -20.53 -2.54
CA GLU A 190 3.54 -19.18 -2.90
C GLU A 190 3.86 -18.16 -1.80
N SER A 191 3.62 -18.52 -0.52
CA SER A 191 3.94 -17.67 0.63
C SER A 191 5.44 -17.41 0.77
N GLN A 192 6.28 -18.44 0.53
CA GLN A 192 7.74 -18.28 0.53
C GLN A 192 8.21 -17.41 -0.63
N ASN A 193 7.61 -17.55 -1.82
CA ASN A 193 7.91 -16.71 -2.97
C ASN A 193 7.58 -15.24 -2.69
N LEU A 194 6.38 -14.97 -2.20
CA LEU A 194 5.99 -13.62 -1.79
C LEU A 194 6.99 -13.03 -0.78
N GLY A 195 7.36 -13.80 0.25
CA GLY A 195 8.33 -13.36 1.26
C GLY A 195 9.73 -13.10 0.69
N ARG A 196 10.13 -13.81 -0.37
CA ARG A 196 11.40 -13.56 -1.08
C ARG A 196 11.34 -12.25 -1.85
N HIS A 197 10.32 -12.07 -2.69
CA HIS A 197 10.13 -10.85 -3.47
C HIS A 197 10.04 -9.59 -2.58
N LEU A 198 9.33 -9.68 -1.46
CA LEU A 198 9.25 -8.55 -0.51
C LEU A 198 10.59 -8.20 0.14
N ARG A 199 11.56 -9.13 0.22
CA ARG A 199 12.89 -8.83 0.79
C ARG A 199 13.81 -8.11 -0.20
N GLU A 200 13.52 -8.16 -1.47
CA GLU A 200 14.28 -7.48 -2.53
C GLU A 200 13.85 -6.01 -2.68
N PHE A 201 12.72 -5.64 -2.05
CA PHE A 201 12.20 -4.28 -1.93
C PHE A 201 12.81 -3.55 -0.71
#